data_6d6fbe4dfa59274c8a87657a48e662f9
#
_entry.id   6d6fbe4dfa59274c8a87657a48e662f9
#
_cell.length_a   1.000
_cell.length_b   1.000
_cell.length_c   1.000
_cell.angle_alpha   90.00
_cell.angle_beta   90.00
_cell.angle_gamma   90.00
#
_symmetry.space_group_name_H-M   'P 1'
#
loop_
_entity.id
_entity.type
_entity.pdbx_description
1 polymer ?
#
loop_
_entity_poly.entity_id
_entity_poly.type
_entity_poly.pdbx_seq_one_letter_code
_entity_poly.pdbx_strand_id
1 'polypeptide(L)'
;TDDMKEAVKNASTTVRKEIKENAPEDTGKYAKSWTAKKVRETSQTLTMVVHSKNRYQLAHLLEYGHAKRNGGRVEGKAHIAPAEQHGIRQLQEEIERALRG
;
A
#
# COMPACT_ATOMS: atom_id res chain seq x y z
N THR A 1 -4.95 -17.91 -14.63
CA THR A 1 -4.19 -16.65 -14.73
C THR A 1 -5.06 -15.42 -14.54
N ASP A 2 -6.29 -15.42 -15.10
CA ASP A 2 -7.18 -14.26 -14.91
C ASP A 2 -7.58 -14.10 -13.44
N ASP A 3 -7.84 -15.22 -12.76
CA ASP A 3 -8.17 -15.21 -11.33
C ASP A 3 -6.99 -14.70 -10.51
N MET A 4 -5.77 -15.07 -10.89
CA MET A 4 -4.57 -14.59 -10.20
C MET A 4 -4.31 -13.12 -10.45
N LYS A 5 -4.55 -12.63 -11.67
CA LYS A 5 -4.45 -11.20 -11.97
C LYS A 5 -5.48 -10.41 -11.20
N GLU A 6 -6.69 -10.92 -11.09
CA GLU A 6 -7.75 -10.29 -10.30
C GLU A 6 -7.35 -10.22 -8.82
N ALA A 7 -6.75 -11.29 -8.29
CA ALA A 7 -6.27 -11.31 -6.91
C ALA A 7 -5.20 -10.23 -6.66
N VAL A 8 -4.28 -10.04 -7.61
CA VAL A 8 -3.26 -9.00 -7.51
C VAL A 8 -3.89 -7.61 -7.51
N LYS A 9 -4.86 -7.37 -8.39
CA LYS A 9 -5.59 -6.09 -8.43
C LYS A 9 -6.32 -5.84 -7.12
N ASN A 10 -7.00 -6.85 -6.60
CA ASN A 10 -7.74 -6.73 -5.33
C ASN A 10 -6.82 -6.43 -4.17
N ALA A 11 -5.67 -7.11 -4.10
CA ALA A 11 -4.69 -6.87 -3.05
C ALA A 11 -4.15 -5.44 -3.12
N SER A 12 -3.83 -4.94 -4.31
CA SER A 12 -3.32 -3.59 -4.47
C SER A 12 -4.36 -2.54 -4.06
N THR A 13 -5.63 -2.78 -4.36
CA THR A 13 -6.73 -1.91 -3.94
C THR A 13 -6.87 -1.90 -2.43
N THR A 14 -6.78 -3.06 -1.78
CA THR A 14 -6.83 -3.17 -0.33
C THR A 14 -5.70 -2.41 0.34
N VAL A 15 -4.47 -2.59 -0.16
CA VAL A 15 -3.30 -1.89 0.39
C VAL A 15 -3.49 -0.37 0.28
N ARG A 16 -3.86 0.11 -0.90
CA ARG A 16 -4.10 1.54 -1.12
C ARG A 16 -5.17 2.09 -0.18
N LYS A 17 -6.29 1.38 -0.08
CA LYS A 17 -7.41 1.80 0.75
C LYS A 17 -7.02 1.89 2.22
N GLU A 18 -6.33 0.88 2.73
CA GLU A 18 -5.92 0.87 4.14
C GLU A 18 -4.87 1.92 4.46
N ILE A 19 -3.93 2.15 3.56
CA ILE A 19 -2.95 3.22 3.76
C ILE A 19 -3.68 4.56 3.87
N LYS A 20 -4.64 4.81 2.99
CA LYS A 20 -5.42 6.06 2.99
C LYS A 20 -6.25 6.22 4.27
N GLU A 21 -6.89 5.13 4.71
CA GLU A 21 -7.75 5.16 5.90
C GLU A 21 -6.96 5.40 7.18
N ASN A 22 -5.74 4.90 7.24
CA ASN A 22 -4.93 4.95 8.45
C ASN A 22 -3.80 5.98 8.40
N ALA A 23 -3.75 6.77 7.34
CA ALA A 23 -2.74 7.81 7.20
C ALA A 23 -2.87 8.85 8.31
N PRO A 24 -1.75 9.25 8.95
CA PRO A 24 -1.80 10.13 10.11
C PRO A 24 -1.96 11.61 9.82
N GLU A 25 -2.05 12.01 8.56
CA GLU A 25 -2.12 13.40 8.18
C GLU A 25 -3.57 13.90 8.15
N ASP A 26 -3.82 15.08 8.73
CA ASP A 26 -5.16 15.61 8.94
C ASP A 26 -5.79 16.25 7.70
N THR A 27 -4.97 16.81 6.79
CA THR A 27 -5.52 17.54 5.62
C THR A 27 -6.11 16.64 4.54
N GLY A 28 -5.77 15.38 4.57
CA GLY A 28 -6.18 14.43 3.54
C GLY A 28 -5.37 14.48 2.25
N LYS A 29 -4.51 15.47 2.06
CA LYS A 29 -3.69 15.57 0.85
C LYS A 29 -2.71 14.41 0.73
N TYR A 30 -2.11 14.02 1.84
CA TYR A 30 -1.23 12.86 1.87
C TYR A 30 -1.99 11.58 1.52
N ALA A 31 -3.13 11.35 2.16
CA ALA A 31 -3.94 10.17 1.88
C ALA A 31 -4.32 10.10 0.40
N LYS A 32 -4.73 11.23 -0.18
CA LYS A 32 -5.12 11.29 -1.59
C LYS A 32 -3.96 11.06 -2.56
N SER A 33 -2.72 11.22 -2.10
CA SER A 33 -1.54 11.00 -2.95
C SER A 33 -1.30 9.53 -3.25
N TRP A 34 -1.86 8.62 -2.46
CA TRP A 34 -1.66 7.19 -2.65
C TRP A 34 -2.50 6.66 -3.81
N THR A 35 -1.86 5.88 -4.66
CA THR A 35 -2.47 5.31 -5.84
C THR A 35 -1.95 3.90 -6.08
N ALA A 36 -2.76 3.10 -6.76
CA ALA A 36 -2.36 1.79 -7.25
C ALA A 36 -2.26 1.89 -8.77
N LYS A 37 -1.12 1.54 -9.33
CA LYS A 37 -0.85 1.69 -10.75
C LYS A 37 -0.40 0.36 -11.36
N LYS A 38 -0.97 0.03 -12.52
CA LYS A 38 -0.49 -1.10 -13.31
C LYS A 38 0.78 -0.65 -14.04
N VAL A 39 1.89 -1.34 -13.76
CA VAL A 39 3.20 -1.02 -14.33
C VAL A 39 3.48 -1.89 -15.54
N ARG A 40 3.06 -3.14 -15.49
CA ARG A 40 3.33 -4.09 -16.55
C ARG A 40 2.26 -5.18 -16.56
N GLU A 41 1.87 -5.59 -17.74
CA GLU A 41 0.98 -6.74 -17.89
C GLU A 41 1.36 -7.52 -19.15
N THR A 42 1.47 -8.84 -19.01
CA THR A 42 1.59 -9.76 -20.13
C THR A 42 0.47 -10.79 -20.01
N SER A 43 0.42 -11.76 -20.95
CA SER A 43 -0.58 -12.83 -20.84
C SER A 43 -0.46 -13.64 -19.55
N GLN A 44 0.72 -13.68 -18.95
CA GLN A 44 1.02 -14.51 -17.77
C GLN A 44 1.41 -13.71 -16.53
N THR A 45 1.60 -12.40 -16.64
CA THR A 45 2.08 -11.59 -15.52
C THR A 45 1.29 -10.30 -15.38
N LEU A 46 1.20 -9.82 -14.15
CA LEU A 46 0.65 -8.51 -13.82
C LEU A 46 1.46 -7.93 -12.67
N THR A 47 2.00 -6.73 -12.87
CA THR A 47 2.72 -6.01 -11.83
C THR A 47 1.97 -4.74 -11.47
N MET A 48 1.59 -4.64 -10.20
CA MET A 48 0.94 -3.45 -9.65
C MET A 48 1.90 -2.79 -8.65
N VAL A 49 1.87 -1.46 -8.61
CA VAL A 49 2.64 -0.68 -7.62
C VAL A 49 1.68 0.22 -6.88
N VAL A 50 1.73 0.16 -5.55
CA VAL A 50 1.01 1.08 -4.68
C VAL A 50 2.03 2.10 -4.16
N HIS A 51 1.83 3.37 -4.49
CA HIS A 51 2.81 4.40 -4.17
C HIS A 51 2.14 5.75 -3.96
N SER A 52 2.86 6.66 -3.32
CA SER A 52 2.46 8.06 -3.22
C SER A 52 2.97 8.80 -4.44
N LYS A 53 2.09 9.47 -5.18
CA LYS A 53 2.45 10.15 -6.42
C LYS A 53 3.46 11.26 -6.23
N ASN A 54 3.29 12.08 -5.20
CA ASN A 54 4.06 13.30 -5.02
C ASN A 54 4.45 13.59 -3.57
N ARG A 55 4.29 12.62 -2.67
CA ARG A 55 4.57 12.80 -1.25
C ARG A 55 5.30 11.61 -0.63
N TYR A 56 6.11 10.92 -1.42
CA TYR A 56 6.79 9.72 -0.93
C TYR A 56 7.77 10.02 0.20
N GLN A 57 8.39 11.20 0.21
CA GLN A 57 9.31 11.57 1.30
C GLN A 57 8.54 11.75 2.60
N LEU A 58 7.36 12.37 2.53
CA LEU A 58 6.48 12.51 3.67
C LEU A 58 6.01 11.15 4.18
N ALA A 59 5.72 10.23 3.26
CA ALA A 59 5.31 8.88 3.61
C ALA A 59 6.32 8.20 4.52
N HIS A 60 7.60 8.31 4.20
CA HIS A 60 8.67 7.73 5.00
C HIS A 60 8.73 8.35 6.41
N LEU A 61 8.65 9.67 6.48
CA LEU A 61 8.68 10.38 7.75
C LEU A 61 7.47 10.03 8.62
N LEU A 62 6.29 9.91 8.04
CA LEU A 62 5.09 9.59 8.77
C LEU A 62 5.07 8.13 9.26
N GLU A 63 5.62 7.22 8.47
CA GLU A 63 5.68 5.80 8.84
C GLU A 63 6.65 5.55 9.99
N TYR A 64 7.84 6.14 9.93
CA TYR A 64 8.94 5.82 10.83
C TYR A 64 9.23 6.91 11.86
N GLY A 65 8.66 8.10 11.67
CA GLY A 65 9.02 9.24 12.50
C GLY A 65 10.34 9.87 12.07
N HIS A 66 10.76 10.89 12.78
CA HIS A 66 11.99 11.59 12.45
C HIS A 66 12.52 12.40 13.63
N ALA A 67 13.81 12.70 13.62
CA ALA A 67 14.44 13.55 14.64
C ALA A 67 14.03 14.99 14.45
N LYS A 68 13.78 15.70 15.56
CA LYS A 68 13.51 17.13 15.53
C LYS A 68 14.82 17.90 15.48
N ARG A 69 14.76 19.09 14.86
CA ARG A 69 15.94 19.99 14.75
C ARG A 69 16.50 20.38 16.12
N ASN A 70 15.65 20.58 17.11
CA ASN A 70 16.02 21.05 18.46
C ASN A 70 16.17 19.91 19.48
N GLY A 71 16.36 18.68 19.02
CA GLY A 71 16.42 17.51 19.86
C GLY A 71 15.06 16.85 20.02
N GLY A 72 15.06 15.61 20.47
CA GLY A 72 13.85 14.83 20.56
C GLY A 72 13.46 14.20 19.21
N ARG A 73 12.30 13.60 19.18
CA ARG A 73 11.84 12.82 18.02
C ARG A 73 10.34 12.97 17.84
N VAL A 74 9.91 13.08 16.59
CA VAL A 74 8.50 12.93 16.20
C VAL A 74 8.26 11.45 15.96
N GLU A 75 7.32 10.87 16.71
CA GLU A 75 6.98 9.46 16.56
C GLU A 75 6.27 9.21 15.23
N GLY A 76 6.59 8.07 14.61
CA GLY A 76 5.88 7.62 13.42
C GLY A 76 4.61 6.88 13.78
N LYS A 77 3.75 6.71 12.80
CA LYS A 77 2.59 5.83 12.88
C LYS A 77 2.64 4.87 11.71
N ALA A 78 2.85 3.60 11.99
CA ALA A 78 2.88 2.58 10.95
C ALA A 78 1.50 2.48 10.30
N HIS A 79 1.41 2.76 9.02
CA HIS A 79 0.18 2.67 8.22
C HIS A 79 0.43 2.01 6.88
N ILE A 80 1.70 1.93 6.46
CA ILE A 80 2.09 1.29 5.19
C ILE A 80 2.36 -0.19 5.42
N ALA A 81 3.20 -0.53 6.40
CA ALA A 81 3.55 -1.93 6.67
C ALA A 81 2.33 -2.79 7.04
N PRO A 82 1.43 -2.35 7.93
CA PRO A 82 0.23 -3.15 8.23
C PRO A 82 -0.67 -3.35 7.00
N ALA A 83 -0.82 -2.32 6.17
CA ALA A 83 -1.63 -2.42 4.96
C ALA A 83 -1.01 -3.42 3.97
N GLU A 84 0.30 -3.36 3.79
CA GLU A 84 1.03 -4.29 2.94
C GLU A 84 0.87 -5.73 3.42
N GLN A 85 1.03 -5.97 4.72
CA GLN A 85 0.87 -7.31 5.29
C GLN A 85 -0.54 -7.85 5.07
N HIS A 86 -1.55 -7.01 5.24
CA HIS A 86 -2.93 -7.40 5.01
C HIS A 86 -3.18 -7.72 3.53
N GLY A 87 -2.64 -6.91 2.64
CA GLY A 87 -2.76 -7.16 1.20
C GLY A 87 -2.11 -8.46 0.78
N ILE A 88 -0.93 -8.77 1.32
CA ILE A 88 -0.24 -10.02 1.04
C ILE A 88 -1.07 -11.22 1.51
N ARG A 89 -1.63 -11.13 2.71
CA ARG A 89 -2.48 -12.20 3.24
C ARG A 89 -3.72 -12.41 2.38
N GLN A 90 -4.38 -11.34 1.99
CA GLN A 90 -5.53 -11.40 1.09
C GLN A 90 -5.16 -12.05 -0.24
N LEU A 91 -4.02 -11.65 -0.81
CA LEU A 91 -3.53 -12.20 -2.07
C LEU A 91 -3.32 -13.71 -1.95
N GLN A 92 -2.67 -14.16 -0.88
CA GLN A 92 -2.44 -15.59 -0.65
C GLN A 92 -3.76 -16.35 -0.54
N GLU A 93 -4.72 -15.81 0.20
CA GLU A 93 -6.02 -16.45 0.38
C GLU A 93 -6.80 -16.56 -0.94
N GLU A 94 -6.77 -15.51 -1.75
CA GLU A 94 -7.47 -15.53 -3.04
C GLU A 94 -6.81 -16.48 -4.03
N ILE A 95 -5.47 -16.55 -4.04
CA ILE A 95 -4.76 -17.49 -4.90
C ILE A 95 -5.06 -18.93 -4.49
N GLU A 96 -5.03 -19.24 -3.19
CA GLU A 96 -5.37 -20.57 -2.71
C GLU A 96 -6.78 -20.96 -3.11
N ARG A 97 -7.71 -20.03 -2.99
CA ARG A 97 -9.11 -20.27 -3.36
C ARG A 97 -9.25 -20.56 -4.85
N ALA A 98 -8.53 -19.81 -5.69
CA ALA A 98 -8.54 -20.02 -7.14
C ALA A 98 -7.94 -21.39 -7.52
N LEU A 99 -6.89 -21.82 -6.81
CA LEU A 99 -6.26 -23.12 -7.07
C LEU A 99 -7.12 -24.30 -6.64
N ARG A 100 -7.98 -24.12 -5.66
CA ARG A 100 -8.91 -25.16 -5.23
C ARG A 100 -10.08 -25.36 -6.17
N GLY A 101 -10.31 -24.41 -6.99
CA GLY A 101 -11.33 -24.54 -7.92
C GLY A 101 -12.41 -23.71 -8.07
#